data_68e9736e83660e0f842f50cb77dc8a5e
#
_entry.id   68e9736e83660e0f842f50cb77dc8a5e
#
_cell.length_a   1.000
_cell.length_b   1.000
_cell.length_c   1.000
_cell.angle_alpha   90.00
_cell.angle_beta   90.00
_cell.angle_gamma   90.00
#
_symmetry.space_group_name_H-M   'P 1'
#
loop_
_entity.id
_entity.type
_entity.pdbx_description
1 polymer ?
#
loop_
_entity_poly.entity_id
_entity_poly.type
_entity_poly.pdbx_seq_one_letter_code
_entity_poly.pdbx_strand_id
1 'polypeptide(L)'
;LEKLRKNEKIKQDAKGIKITMMPYLMKASVFVLKEHPVFNSSLQNRGENIVYKKYYHIGIAVNTENGLVVPVIKDVDKKSVLEISQELMDVSERARNKKLTPNELKGGTFTISNLGGIGGSFFTPIINPPEVAILGVSQTKEKNEKLILPLSLSYDHRVIDGAAGAAFVVAFSNVLKDIRKFK
;
A
#
# COMPACT_ATOMS: atom_id res chain seq x y z
N LEU A 1 -0.96 -16.56 -1.95
CA LEU A 1 -0.02 -15.58 -1.39
C LEU A 1 0.39 -15.92 0.06
N GLU A 2 -0.54 -16.20 0.97
CA GLU A 2 -0.25 -16.43 2.39
C GLU A 2 0.74 -17.58 2.64
N LYS A 3 0.65 -18.69 1.89
CA LYS A 3 1.65 -19.79 1.94
C LYS A 3 3.05 -19.30 1.56
N LEU A 4 3.16 -18.48 0.49
CA LEU A 4 4.43 -17.89 0.08
C LEU A 4 5.01 -17.01 1.19
N ARG A 5 4.20 -16.10 1.73
CA ARG A 5 4.60 -15.22 2.82
C ARG A 5 5.07 -15.99 4.07
N LYS A 6 4.34 -17.03 4.48
CA LYS A 6 4.74 -17.87 5.63
C LYS A 6 6.08 -18.56 5.39
N ASN A 7 6.31 -19.09 4.19
CA ASN A 7 7.59 -19.73 3.85
C ASN A 7 8.75 -18.72 3.87
N GLU A 8 8.55 -17.55 3.28
CA GLU A 8 9.58 -16.48 3.33
C GLU A 8 9.81 -15.97 4.76
N LYS A 9 8.75 -15.83 5.55
CA LYS A 9 8.86 -15.47 6.97
C LYS A 9 9.78 -16.43 7.71
N ILE A 10 9.57 -17.75 7.60
CA ILE A 10 10.39 -18.75 8.27
C ILE A 10 11.88 -18.62 7.88
N LYS A 11 12.17 -18.37 6.59
CA LYS A 11 13.54 -18.20 6.09
C LYS A 11 14.22 -16.95 6.63
N GLN A 12 13.47 -15.87 6.84
CA GLN A 12 14.01 -14.56 7.19
C GLN A 12 13.94 -14.23 8.68
N ASP A 13 13.09 -14.92 9.46
CA ASP A 13 13.01 -14.74 10.92
C ASP A 13 14.36 -14.99 11.60
N ALA A 14 15.15 -15.97 11.13
CA ALA A 14 16.51 -16.22 11.62
C ALA A 14 17.49 -15.05 11.40
N LYS A 15 17.15 -14.14 10.46
CA LYS A 15 17.91 -12.92 10.16
C LYS A 15 17.29 -11.67 10.82
N GLY A 16 16.27 -11.84 11.66
CA GLY A 16 15.56 -10.74 12.32
C GLY A 16 14.66 -9.91 11.38
N ILE A 17 14.37 -10.37 10.15
CA ILE A 17 13.56 -9.64 9.18
C ILE A 17 12.13 -10.14 9.23
N LYS A 18 11.20 -9.26 9.61
CA LYS A 18 9.75 -9.56 9.68
C LYS A 18 9.09 -9.44 8.31
N ILE A 19 8.76 -10.57 7.70
CA ILE A 19 7.99 -10.59 6.45
C ILE A 19 6.48 -10.54 6.77
N THR A 20 5.89 -9.36 6.57
CA THR A 20 4.44 -9.12 6.73
C THR A 20 3.71 -9.18 5.39
N MET A 21 2.40 -8.94 5.39
CA MET A 21 1.62 -8.82 4.15
C MET A 21 1.91 -7.49 3.41
N MET A 22 2.35 -6.44 4.13
CA MET A 22 2.49 -5.10 3.58
C MET A 22 3.44 -5.01 2.36
N PRO A 23 4.65 -5.60 2.35
CA PRO A 23 5.52 -5.57 1.17
C PRO A 23 4.87 -6.14 -0.08
N TYR A 24 4.07 -7.20 0.07
CA TYR A 24 3.32 -7.80 -1.04
C TYR A 24 2.19 -6.89 -1.54
N LEU A 25 1.48 -6.22 -0.64
CA LEU A 25 0.47 -5.23 -0.99
C LEU A 25 1.09 -4.04 -1.74
N MET A 26 2.27 -3.59 -1.33
CA MET A 26 3.00 -2.52 -2.01
C MET A 26 3.45 -2.93 -3.41
N LYS A 27 4.00 -4.13 -3.58
CA LYS A 27 4.34 -4.67 -4.91
C LYS A 27 3.10 -4.83 -5.78
N ALA A 28 2.00 -5.36 -5.21
CA ALA A 28 0.73 -5.47 -5.93
C ALA A 28 0.21 -4.09 -6.39
N SER A 29 0.30 -3.08 -5.52
CA SER A 29 -0.07 -1.70 -5.89
C SER A 29 0.73 -1.22 -7.10
N VAL A 30 2.04 -1.44 -7.12
CA VAL A 30 2.87 -1.04 -8.27
C VAL A 30 2.42 -1.72 -9.57
N PHE A 31 2.12 -3.02 -9.55
CA PHE A 31 1.62 -3.73 -10.74
C PHE A 31 0.33 -3.10 -11.25
N VAL A 32 -0.62 -2.84 -10.35
CA VAL A 32 -1.93 -2.29 -10.74
C VAL A 32 -1.83 -0.82 -11.14
N LEU A 33 -0.99 -0.02 -10.48
CA LEU A 33 -0.76 1.39 -10.85
C LEU A 33 -0.12 1.53 -12.24
N LYS A 34 0.68 0.55 -12.67
CA LYS A 34 1.22 0.50 -14.06
C LYS A 34 0.14 0.23 -15.10
N GLU A 35 -0.82 -0.63 -14.77
CA GLU A 35 -1.98 -0.96 -15.63
C GLU A 35 -3.07 0.14 -15.59
N HIS A 36 -3.18 0.86 -14.47
CA HIS A 36 -4.17 1.91 -14.23
C HIS A 36 -3.49 3.24 -13.83
N PRO A 37 -2.78 3.91 -14.74
CA PRO A 37 -1.90 5.04 -14.41
C PRO A 37 -2.64 6.26 -13.84
N VAL A 38 -3.94 6.38 -14.05
CA VAL A 38 -4.76 7.46 -13.48
C VAL A 38 -4.73 7.45 -11.95
N PHE A 39 -4.58 6.29 -11.31
CA PHE A 39 -4.42 6.16 -9.85
C PHE A 39 -3.04 6.59 -9.35
N ASN A 40 -2.06 6.71 -10.23
CA ASN A 40 -0.71 7.19 -9.94
C ASN A 40 -0.53 8.64 -10.43
N SER A 41 -1.50 9.48 -10.15
CA SER A 41 -1.54 10.86 -10.62
C SER A 41 -1.80 11.86 -9.47
N SER A 42 -1.78 13.12 -9.79
CA SER A 42 -2.20 14.19 -8.91
C SER A 42 -2.86 15.31 -9.70
N LEU A 43 -3.81 16.02 -9.07
CA LEU A 43 -4.38 17.24 -9.61
C LEU A 43 -3.46 18.43 -9.32
N GLN A 44 -3.29 19.30 -10.31
CA GLN A 44 -2.55 20.56 -10.21
C GLN A 44 -3.40 21.72 -10.75
N ASN A 45 -2.94 22.95 -10.52
CA ASN A 45 -3.60 24.16 -10.99
C ASN A 45 -5.10 24.20 -10.64
N ARG A 46 -5.42 23.95 -9.35
CA ARG A 46 -6.80 23.92 -8.84
C ARG A 46 -7.72 22.90 -9.53
N GLY A 47 -7.13 21.84 -10.09
CA GLY A 47 -7.88 20.76 -10.76
C GLY A 47 -7.94 20.86 -12.28
N GLU A 48 -7.28 21.84 -12.89
CA GLU A 48 -7.25 22.01 -14.36
C GLU A 48 -6.36 20.98 -15.05
N ASN A 49 -5.34 20.46 -14.34
CA ASN A 49 -4.35 19.53 -14.90
C ASN A 49 -4.25 18.24 -14.09
N ILE A 50 -4.15 17.12 -14.79
CA ILE A 50 -3.81 15.82 -14.20
C ILE A 50 -2.35 15.51 -14.55
N VAL A 51 -1.52 15.31 -13.52
CA VAL A 51 -0.10 14.98 -13.67
C VAL A 51 0.12 13.50 -13.36
N TYR A 52 0.40 12.71 -14.39
CA TYR A 52 0.74 11.28 -14.27
C TYR A 52 2.18 11.12 -13.80
N LYS A 53 2.38 10.38 -12.69
CA LYS A 53 3.71 10.11 -12.16
C LYS A 53 4.35 8.93 -12.90
N LYS A 54 5.66 9.01 -13.14
CA LYS A 54 6.45 7.93 -13.77
C LYS A 54 7.30 7.16 -12.75
N TYR A 55 7.06 7.38 -11.46
CA TYR A 55 7.69 6.72 -10.33
C TYR A 55 6.60 6.21 -9.37
N TYR A 56 6.95 5.23 -8.55
CA TYR A 56 6.01 4.54 -7.68
C TYR A 56 6.52 4.59 -6.24
N HIS A 57 6.09 5.64 -5.54
CA HIS A 57 6.41 5.91 -4.14
C HIS A 57 5.17 5.66 -3.30
N ILE A 58 5.21 4.65 -2.45
CA ILE A 58 4.03 4.19 -1.72
C ILE A 58 4.07 4.69 -0.29
N GLY A 59 3.07 5.49 0.09
CA GLY A 59 2.81 5.92 1.45
C GLY A 59 2.19 4.81 2.29
N ILE A 60 2.55 4.75 3.58
CA ILE A 60 2.00 3.78 4.51
C ILE A 60 1.52 4.49 5.76
N ALA A 61 0.24 4.32 6.09
CA ALA A 61 -0.32 4.87 7.30
C ALA A 61 0.24 4.15 8.54
N VAL A 62 0.97 4.85 9.38
CA VAL A 62 1.55 4.37 10.63
C VAL A 62 0.93 5.10 11.80
N ASN A 63 0.28 4.35 12.70
CA ASN A 63 -0.24 4.90 13.95
C ASN A 63 0.91 5.13 14.94
N THR A 64 0.94 6.32 15.53
CA THR A 64 1.90 6.71 16.57
C THR A 64 1.17 7.29 17.77
N GLU A 65 1.85 7.47 18.89
CA GLU A 65 1.28 8.11 20.08
C GLU A 65 0.77 9.54 19.82
N ASN A 66 1.34 10.23 18.83
CA ASN A 66 0.96 11.61 18.47
C ASN A 66 0.01 11.68 17.26
N GLY A 67 -0.62 10.57 16.88
CA GLY A 67 -1.51 10.50 15.74
C GLY A 67 -0.91 9.73 14.56
N LEU A 68 -1.59 9.84 13.43
CA LEU A 68 -1.24 9.13 12.21
C LEU A 68 -0.17 9.89 11.41
N VAL A 69 0.86 9.18 10.96
CA VAL A 69 1.85 9.69 10.00
C VAL A 69 1.91 8.78 8.79
N VAL A 70 2.26 9.34 7.63
CA VAL A 70 2.32 8.59 6.37
C VAL A 70 3.72 8.68 5.77
N PRO A 71 4.67 7.88 6.28
CA PRO A 71 5.98 7.76 5.64
C PRO A 71 5.86 7.14 4.25
N VAL A 72 6.79 7.49 3.37
CA VAL A 72 6.80 7.12 1.96
C VAL A 72 8.00 6.23 1.65
N ILE A 73 7.73 5.01 1.22
CA ILE A 73 8.73 4.11 0.66
C ILE A 73 8.91 4.45 -0.82
N LYS A 74 10.10 4.91 -1.18
CA LYS A 74 10.39 5.37 -2.54
C LYS A 74 10.78 4.21 -3.46
N ASP A 75 10.53 4.36 -4.77
CA ASP A 75 10.95 3.43 -5.81
C ASP A 75 10.57 1.96 -5.54
N VAL A 76 9.36 1.71 -5.09
CA VAL A 76 8.85 0.37 -4.73
C VAL A 76 8.89 -0.59 -5.92
N ASP A 77 8.80 -0.08 -7.15
CA ASP A 77 8.91 -0.86 -8.38
C ASP A 77 10.30 -1.50 -8.56
N LYS A 78 11.35 -0.86 -8.04
CA LYS A 78 12.76 -1.28 -8.15
C LYS A 78 13.21 -2.20 -7.01
N LYS A 79 12.42 -2.32 -5.94
CA LYS A 79 12.78 -3.06 -4.73
C LYS A 79 12.13 -4.45 -4.70
N SER A 80 12.86 -5.42 -4.17
CA SER A 80 12.34 -6.74 -3.82
C SER A 80 11.43 -6.68 -2.58
N VAL A 81 10.66 -7.74 -2.37
CA VAL A 81 9.83 -7.89 -1.15
C VAL A 81 10.70 -7.83 0.12
N LEU A 82 11.92 -8.37 0.07
CA LEU A 82 12.84 -8.37 1.19
C LEU A 82 13.34 -6.96 1.53
N GLU A 83 13.82 -6.20 0.53
CA GLU A 83 14.26 -4.81 0.70
C GLU A 83 13.14 -3.92 1.23
N ILE A 84 11.93 -4.07 0.69
CA ILE A 84 10.75 -3.35 1.21
C ILE A 84 10.48 -3.72 2.67
N SER A 85 10.60 -5.01 3.04
CA SER A 85 10.36 -5.47 4.42
C SER A 85 11.35 -4.84 5.40
N GLN A 86 12.63 -4.77 5.04
CA GLN A 86 13.68 -4.15 5.85
C GLN A 86 13.44 -2.65 6.04
N GLU A 87 13.16 -1.95 4.94
CA GLU A 87 12.87 -0.52 4.97
C GLU A 87 11.61 -0.19 5.78
N LEU A 88 10.57 -1.02 5.67
CA LEU A 88 9.34 -0.89 6.45
C LEU A 88 9.59 -1.04 7.96
N MET A 89 10.45 -1.96 8.36
CA MET A 89 10.79 -2.14 9.78
C MET A 89 11.47 -0.88 10.32
N ASP A 90 12.51 -0.41 9.64
CA ASP A 90 13.25 0.82 10.02
C ASP A 90 12.33 2.04 10.07
N VAL A 91 11.61 2.30 8.97
CA VAL A 91 10.73 3.47 8.85
C VAL A 91 9.60 3.44 9.90
N SER A 92 9.01 2.27 10.16
CA SER A 92 7.94 2.13 11.16
C SER A 92 8.46 2.33 12.58
N GLU A 93 9.68 1.91 12.89
CA GLU A 93 10.32 2.15 14.18
C GLU A 93 10.64 3.64 14.34
N ARG A 94 11.26 4.26 13.35
CA ARG A 94 11.56 5.70 13.37
C ARG A 94 10.30 6.57 13.42
N ALA A 95 9.22 6.15 12.78
CA ALA A 95 7.92 6.82 12.86
C ALA A 95 7.42 6.88 14.31
N ARG A 96 7.39 5.74 15.00
CA ARG A 96 6.97 5.66 16.40
C ARG A 96 7.88 6.46 17.34
N ASN A 97 9.17 6.50 17.04
CA ASN A 97 10.17 7.23 17.82
C ASN A 97 10.32 8.70 17.41
N LYS A 98 9.43 9.25 16.55
CA LYS A 98 9.46 10.66 16.07
C LYS A 98 10.75 11.05 15.35
N LYS A 99 11.41 10.09 14.70
CA LYS A 99 12.72 10.27 14.04
C LYS A 99 12.63 10.33 12.50
N LEU A 100 11.42 10.50 11.95
CA LEU A 100 11.25 10.69 10.50
C LEU A 100 11.64 12.12 10.11
N THR A 101 12.28 12.24 8.96
CA THR A 101 12.57 13.52 8.33
C THR A 101 11.38 14.01 7.50
N PRO A 102 11.22 15.32 7.27
CA PRO A 102 10.17 15.84 6.39
C PRO A 102 10.21 15.28 4.97
N ASN A 103 11.39 14.89 4.47
CA ASN A 103 11.55 14.31 3.13
C ASN A 103 11.02 12.89 3.02
N GLU A 104 10.89 12.18 4.13
CA GLU A 104 10.33 10.83 4.19
C GLU A 104 8.80 10.83 4.24
N LEU A 105 8.20 12.00 4.46
CA LEU A 105 6.75 12.21 4.48
C LEU A 105 6.21 12.81 3.18
N LYS A 106 7.07 12.99 2.17
CA LYS A 106 6.72 13.68 0.91
C LYS A 106 7.00 12.81 -0.32
N GLY A 107 6.27 13.14 -1.38
CA GLY A 107 6.48 12.55 -2.70
C GLY A 107 5.76 11.21 -2.90
N GLY A 108 4.86 10.81 -2.01
CA GLY A 108 3.97 9.68 -2.20
C GLY A 108 3.11 9.83 -3.45
N THR A 109 2.81 8.73 -4.10
CA THR A 109 1.97 8.70 -5.29
C THR A 109 0.69 7.90 -5.08
N PHE A 110 0.69 7.03 -4.07
CA PHE A 110 -0.43 6.20 -3.65
C PHE A 110 -0.19 5.74 -2.21
N THR A 111 -1.22 5.73 -1.38
CA THR A 111 -1.10 5.33 0.04
C THR A 111 -1.84 4.03 0.32
N ILE A 112 -1.29 3.23 1.24
CA ILE A 112 -1.96 2.05 1.82
C ILE A 112 -2.17 2.30 3.31
N SER A 113 -3.42 2.21 3.76
CA SER A 113 -3.79 2.19 5.17
C SER A 113 -4.18 0.77 5.58
N ASN A 114 -3.48 0.19 6.55
CA ASN A 114 -3.71 -1.19 6.98
C ASN A 114 -4.14 -1.23 8.45
N LEU A 115 -5.39 -1.59 8.67
CA LEU A 115 -5.98 -1.80 10.00
C LEU A 115 -6.11 -3.29 10.36
N GLY A 116 -5.53 -4.18 9.58
CA GLY A 116 -5.61 -5.63 9.78
C GLY A 116 -5.13 -6.12 11.15
N GLY A 117 -4.20 -5.40 11.77
CA GLY A 117 -3.73 -5.69 13.13
C GLY A 117 -4.62 -5.15 14.24
N ILE A 118 -5.52 -4.20 13.94
CA ILE A 118 -6.43 -3.58 14.91
C ILE A 118 -7.77 -4.30 14.91
N GLY A 119 -8.25 -4.68 13.73
CA GLY A 119 -9.54 -5.35 13.56
C GLY A 119 -10.44 -4.64 12.54
N GLY A 120 -11.74 -5.01 12.57
CA GLY A 120 -12.73 -4.46 11.65
C GLY A 120 -12.85 -5.23 10.34
N SER A 121 -13.97 -5.02 9.64
CA SER A 121 -14.26 -5.69 8.37
C SER A 121 -14.03 -4.77 7.18
N PHE A 122 -14.40 -3.51 7.31
CA PHE A 122 -14.22 -2.46 6.29
C PHE A 122 -14.07 -1.11 6.98
N PHE A 123 -13.41 -0.19 6.32
CA PHE A 123 -13.34 1.21 6.70
C PHE A 123 -13.14 2.06 5.44
N THR A 124 -13.38 3.35 5.53
CA THR A 124 -13.18 4.29 4.43
C THR A 124 -11.95 5.14 4.74
N PRO A 125 -10.79 4.87 4.12
CA PRO A 125 -9.60 5.68 4.30
C PRO A 125 -9.79 7.07 3.66
N ILE A 126 -9.17 8.07 4.24
CA ILE A 126 -9.14 9.44 3.68
C ILE A 126 -7.91 9.58 2.80
N ILE A 127 -8.11 10.10 1.60
CA ILE A 127 -7.03 10.32 0.63
C ILE A 127 -5.99 11.27 1.22
N ASN A 128 -4.73 10.96 1.01
CA ASN A 128 -3.58 11.76 1.43
C ASN A 128 -3.13 12.70 0.30
N PRO A 129 -3.52 13.99 0.31
CA PRO A 129 -3.15 14.89 -0.77
C PRO A 129 -1.62 15.01 -0.93
N PRO A 130 -1.09 15.17 -2.16
CA PRO A 130 -1.78 15.40 -3.44
C PRO A 130 -2.12 14.13 -4.22
N GLU A 131 -2.14 12.96 -3.58
CA GLU A 131 -2.55 11.69 -4.17
C GLU A 131 -4.05 11.74 -4.53
N VAL A 132 -4.46 10.91 -5.49
CA VAL A 132 -5.86 10.81 -5.92
C VAL A 132 -6.57 9.56 -5.43
N ALA A 133 -5.85 8.65 -4.77
CA ALA A 133 -6.44 7.41 -4.25
C ALA A 133 -5.65 6.85 -3.06
N ILE A 134 -6.34 6.08 -2.23
CA ILE A 134 -5.80 5.35 -1.08
C ILE A 134 -6.47 3.99 -0.96
N LEU A 135 -5.68 2.95 -0.69
CA LEU A 135 -6.17 1.60 -0.44
C LEU A 135 -6.29 1.33 1.07
N GLY A 136 -7.48 0.99 1.52
CA GLY A 136 -7.75 0.47 2.86
C GLY A 136 -7.66 -1.06 2.87
N VAL A 137 -6.95 -1.60 3.85
CA VAL A 137 -6.80 -3.04 4.07
C VAL A 137 -7.27 -3.37 5.48
N SER A 138 -8.29 -4.23 5.58
CA SER A 138 -8.87 -4.65 6.85
C SER A 138 -8.35 -6.02 7.30
N GLN A 139 -8.85 -6.50 8.42
CA GLN A 139 -8.41 -7.77 8.98
C GLN A 139 -8.77 -8.94 8.07
N THR A 140 -7.78 -9.77 7.76
CA THR A 140 -8.00 -11.04 7.06
C THR A 140 -8.87 -11.97 7.89
N LYS A 141 -9.92 -12.52 7.28
CA LYS A 141 -10.85 -13.46 7.92
C LYS A 141 -10.86 -14.78 7.16
N GLU A 142 -11.02 -15.87 7.88
CA GLU A 142 -11.26 -17.17 7.28
C GLU A 142 -12.75 -17.35 7.01
N LYS A 143 -13.09 -17.76 5.79
CA LYS A 143 -14.45 -18.11 5.38
C LYS A 143 -14.39 -19.28 4.41
N ASN A 144 -15.04 -20.39 4.73
CA ASN A 144 -15.07 -21.61 3.90
C ASN A 144 -13.64 -22.04 3.49
N GLU A 145 -12.76 -22.21 4.47
CA GLU A 145 -11.35 -22.61 4.30
C GLU A 145 -10.50 -21.65 3.43
N LYS A 146 -11.03 -20.48 3.11
CA LYS A 146 -10.33 -19.46 2.33
C LYS A 146 -10.04 -18.22 3.20
N LEU A 147 -8.85 -17.68 3.03
CA LEU A 147 -8.50 -16.40 3.64
C LEU A 147 -9.02 -15.26 2.75
N ILE A 148 -9.92 -14.47 3.31
CA ILE A 148 -10.50 -13.30 2.67
C ILE A 148 -9.85 -12.05 3.25
N LEU A 149 -9.24 -11.25 2.39
CA LEU A 149 -8.67 -9.95 2.72
C LEU A 149 -9.62 -8.86 2.23
N PRO A 150 -10.34 -8.18 3.14
CA PRO A 150 -11.23 -7.10 2.73
C PRO A 150 -10.40 -5.87 2.31
N LEU A 151 -10.80 -5.28 1.19
CA LEU A 151 -10.18 -4.09 0.62
C LEU A 151 -11.22 -2.99 0.46
N SER A 152 -10.81 -1.77 0.74
CA SER A 152 -11.57 -0.54 0.47
C SER A 152 -10.71 0.39 -0.38
N LEU A 153 -11.30 1.07 -1.35
CA LEU A 153 -10.60 2.04 -2.18
C LEU A 153 -11.34 3.37 -2.10
N SER A 154 -10.65 4.40 -1.62
CA SER A 154 -11.13 5.79 -1.72
C SER A 154 -10.38 6.49 -2.83
N TYR A 155 -11.07 7.29 -3.63
CA TYR A 155 -10.47 8.01 -4.75
C TYR A 155 -11.15 9.35 -5.00
N ASP A 156 -10.42 10.26 -5.63
CA ASP A 156 -10.92 11.57 -6.05
C ASP A 156 -11.80 11.40 -7.30
N HIS A 157 -13.12 11.57 -7.13
CA HIS A 157 -14.08 11.33 -8.19
C HIS A 157 -14.05 12.39 -9.31
N ARG A 158 -13.22 13.43 -9.17
CA ARG A 158 -12.91 14.38 -10.26
C ARG A 158 -11.94 13.76 -11.29
N VAL A 159 -11.19 12.72 -10.88
CA VAL A 159 -10.13 12.08 -11.68
C VAL A 159 -10.48 10.65 -12.05
N ILE A 160 -11.13 9.93 -11.14
CA ILE A 160 -11.39 8.50 -11.24
C ILE A 160 -12.90 8.28 -11.14
N ASP A 161 -13.48 7.59 -12.09
CA ASP A 161 -14.88 7.19 -12.05
C ASP A 161 -15.10 5.83 -11.37
N GLY A 162 -16.37 5.46 -11.16
CA GLY A 162 -16.74 4.22 -10.47
C GLY A 162 -16.29 2.97 -11.22
N ALA A 163 -16.30 2.98 -12.54
CA ALA A 163 -15.90 1.84 -13.37
C ALA A 163 -14.38 1.60 -13.24
N ALA A 164 -13.58 2.66 -13.32
CA ALA A 164 -12.13 2.60 -13.10
C ALA A 164 -11.80 2.14 -11.67
N GLY A 165 -12.52 2.63 -10.65
CA GLY A 165 -12.37 2.19 -9.27
C GLY A 165 -12.63 0.70 -9.09
N ALA A 166 -13.71 0.19 -9.66
CA ALA A 166 -14.05 -1.23 -9.63
C ALA A 166 -13.00 -2.08 -10.37
N ALA A 167 -12.57 -1.65 -11.57
CA ALA A 167 -11.54 -2.32 -12.35
C ALA A 167 -10.21 -2.41 -11.57
N PHE A 168 -9.80 -1.34 -10.90
CA PHE A 168 -8.61 -1.31 -10.05
C PHE A 168 -8.66 -2.36 -8.95
N VAL A 169 -9.77 -2.46 -8.20
CA VAL A 169 -9.91 -3.44 -7.10
C VAL A 169 -9.89 -4.87 -7.63
N VAL A 170 -10.53 -5.12 -8.77
CA VAL A 170 -10.50 -6.44 -9.44
C VAL A 170 -9.09 -6.79 -9.88
N ALA A 171 -8.38 -5.88 -10.56
CA ALA A 171 -6.99 -6.08 -10.96
C ALA A 171 -6.09 -6.35 -9.74
N PHE A 172 -6.25 -5.60 -8.66
CA PHE A 172 -5.52 -5.78 -7.41
C PHE A 172 -5.74 -7.19 -6.82
N SER A 173 -7.00 -7.62 -6.75
CA SER A 173 -7.35 -8.97 -6.30
C SER A 173 -6.69 -10.06 -7.16
N ASN A 174 -6.66 -9.89 -8.48
CA ASN A 174 -6.04 -10.82 -9.41
C ASN A 174 -4.52 -10.89 -9.24
N VAL A 175 -3.86 -9.73 -9.06
CA VAL A 175 -2.42 -9.68 -8.76
C VAL A 175 -2.09 -10.44 -7.48
N LEU A 176 -2.88 -10.28 -6.41
CA LEU A 176 -2.66 -10.99 -5.14
C LEU A 176 -2.85 -12.51 -5.25
N LYS A 177 -3.62 -12.98 -6.23
CA LYS A 177 -3.80 -14.43 -6.49
C LYS A 177 -2.63 -15.03 -7.27
N ASP A 178 -1.93 -14.24 -8.08
CA ASP A 178 -0.81 -14.70 -8.91
C ASP A 178 0.53 -14.57 -8.16
N ILE A 179 0.91 -15.65 -7.47
CA ILE A 179 2.15 -15.70 -6.68
C ILE A 179 3.43 -15.53 -7.51
N ARG A 180 3.38 -15.72 -8.83
CA ARG A 180 4.55 -15.58 -9.73
C ARG A 180 5.03 -14.14 -9.79
N LYS A 181 4.15 -13.18 -9.58
CA LYS A 181 4.45 -11.74 -9.56
C LYS A 181 5.30 -11.30 -8.36
N PHE A 182 5.49 -12.19 -7.36
CA PHE A 182 6.20 -11.87 -6.11
C PHE A 182 7.48 -12.72 -5.90
N LYS A 183 7.85 -13.54 -6.88
CA LYS A 183 9.07 -14.35 -6.87
C LYS A 183 10.27 -13.60 -7.43
#